data_cc1472630f88c699f4379395aad8df1d
#
_entry.id   cc1472630f88c699f4379395aad8df1d
#
_cell.length_a   1.000
_cell.length_b   1.000
_cell.length_c   1.000
_cell.angle_alpha   90.00
_cell.angle_beta   90.00
_cell.angle_gamma   90.00
#
_symmetry.space_group_name_H-M   'P 1'
#
loop_
_entity.id
_entity.type
_entity.pdbx_description
1 polymer ?
#
loop_
_entity_poly.entity_id
_entity_poly.type
_entity_poly.pdbx_seq_one_letter_code
_entity_poly.pdbx_strand_id
1 'polypeptide(L)'
;GIGLAKQIKNDKPMKFKLMGFISDDVEIKHHHLMGAKVYALDKNTIKVMRDNKITTLLVSPGAINNFRADKEFQDAILAEGIRIYMPTTQEWNTEQQQLKEVSIEDLLPRDEISIDMESVGSMLHGKRILITGSAGSIGSEMVRQIAKYSPAELILIDSAETPQHDIRLMMAKQFPDIKAETIVTTICSKSRMEHIFKTYLPDYVFHAAAYKHVPMMENNPCESIQNNVYGTKILADLAVKYGVKKFVMISTDKAVNPTNVMGCSKRICEIYVQSLNKAIEEGIINGKTQFVTTRFGNVLGSNGSVIPLFKKQIKAGGPVTVTDPRIIRYFMLIPEACKLVLEAGTKGNGGEIFVFDMGKPV
;
A
#
# COMPACT_ATOMS: atom_id res chain seq x y z
N GLY A 1 14.46 22.65 11.02
CA GLY A 1 15.48 22.18 11.95
C GLY A 1 15.23 22.62 13.39
N ILE A 2 15.13 23.92 13.66
CA ILE A 2 15.01 24.47 15.03
C ILE A 2 13.72 24.02 15.73
N GLY A 3 12.58 24.02 15.04
CA GLY A 3 11.30 23.55 15.61
C GLY A 3 11.37 22.10 16.07
N LEU A 4 11.91 21.20 15.26
CA LEU A 4 12.13 19.81 15.59
C LEU A 4 13.07 19.64 16.79
N ALA A 5 14.15 20.44 16.86
CA ALA A 5 15.07 20.40 17.99
C ALA A 5 14.43 20.90 19.32
N LYS A 6 13.53 21.89 19.26
CA LYS A 6 12.73 22.31 20.42
C LYS A 6 11.81 21.20 20.92
N GLN A 7 11.12 20.52 19.99
CA GLN A 7 10.26 19.39 20.33
C GLN A 7 11.04 18.27 21.05
N ILE A 8 12.19 17.86 20.48
CA ILE A 8 13.04 16.81 21.07
C ILE A 8 13.51 17.17 22.50
N LYS A 9 13.87 18.42 22.74
CA LYS A 9 14.27 18.88 24.07
C LYS A 9 13.12 18.89 25.08
N ASN A 10 11.89 19.03 24.62
CA ASN A 10 10.68 19.08 25.45
C ASN A 10 10.01 17.72 25.66
N ASP A 11 10.39 16.70 24.88
CA ASP A 11 9.82 15.35 24.99
C ASP A 11 10.16 14.72 26.36
N LYS A 12 9.14 14.20 27.03
CA LYS A 12 9.28 13.41 28.27
C LYS A 12 8.59 12.03 28.11
N PRO A 13 9.36 10.93 28.22
CA PRO A 13 10.81 10.84 28.45
C PRO A 13 11.61 11.24 27.20
N MET A 14 12.80 11.78 27.39
CA MET A 14 13.68 12.22 26.31
C MET A 14 14.13 11.03 25.45
N LYS A 15 13.67 10.96 24.20
CA LYS A 15 14.00 9.86 23.26
C LYS A 15 15.33 10.07 22.53
N PHE A 16 15.72 11.33 22.31
CA PHE A 16 16.90 11.70 21.55
C PHE A 16 17.71 12.77 22.27
N LYS A 17 19.05 12.69 22.16
CA LYS A 17 19.97 13.72 22.61
C LYS A 17 20.46 14.52 21.40
N LEU A 18 20.21 15.82 21.40
CA LEU A 18 20.69 16.71 20.33
C LEU A 18 22.21 16.85 20.40
N MET A 19 22.92 16.40 19.36
CA MET A 19 24.38 16.47 19.27
C MET A 19 24.86 17.58 18.31
N GLY A 20 24.05 17.94 17.31
CA GLY A 20 24.38 18.97 16.33
C GLY A 20 23.30 19.16 15.29
N PHE A 21 23.54 20.09 14.39
CA PHE A 21 22.76 20.34 13.19
C PHE A 21 23.62 20.15 11.96
N ILE A 22 23.00 19.74 10.86
CA ILE A 22 23.63 19.68 9.54
C ILE A 22 22.86 20.63 8.64
N SER A 23 23.56 21.48 7.90
CA SER A 23 22.97 22.46 6.98
C SER A 23 23.79 22.65 5.73
N ASP A 24 23.11 22.87 4.61
CA ASP A 24 23.66 23.31 3.34
C ASP A 24 23.80 24.82 3.27
N ASP A 25 23.18 25.57 4.20
CA ASP A 25 23.28 27.02 4.28
C ASP A 25 24.67 27.50 4.72
N VAL A 26 25.31 28.28 3.86
CA VAL A 26 26.68 28.76 4.05
C VAL A 26 26.77 29.76 5.21
N GLU A 27 25.71 30.52 5.48
CA GLU A 27 25.73 31.61 6.48
C GLU A 27 25.70 31.05 7.91
N ILE A 28 25.11 29.89 8.14
CA ILE A 28 24.98 29.30 9.48
C ILE A 28 26.01 28.21 9.80
N LYS A 29 26.87 27.87 8.85
CA LYS A 29 27.96 26.90 9.07
C LYS A 29 28.88 27.41 10.22
N HIS A 30 29.27 26.47 11.07
CA HIS A 30 30.12 26.69 12.24
C HIS A 30 29.48 27.48 13.39
N HIS A 31 28.26 27.94 13.25
CA HIS A 31 27.51 28.58 14.34
C HIS A 31 26.99 27.53 15.34
N HIS A 32 26.47 28.00 16.46
CA HIS A 32 25.78 27.17 17.44
C HIS A 32 24.30 27.52 17.46
N LEU A 33 23.44 26.53 17.29
CA LEU A 33 22.01 26.69 17.41
C LEU A 33 21.54 25.87 18.64
N MET A 34 20.80 26.50 19.52
CA MET A 34 20.32 25.89 20.77
C MET A 34 21.42 25.20 21.61
N GLY A 35 22.65 25.69 21.56
CA GLY A 35 23.81 25.14 22.25
C GLY A 35 24.49 23.97 21.54
N ALA A 36 24.03 23.59 20.34
CA ALA A 36 24.63 22.54 19.54
C ALA A 36 25.28 23.11 18.26
N LYS A 37 26.40 22.56 17.84
CA LYS A 37 27.18 23.00 16.68
C LYS A 37 26.47 22.75 15.38
N VAL A 38 26.58 23.63 14.40
CA VAL A 38 26.12 23.43 13.02
C VAL A 38 27.29 22.96 12.15
N TYR A 39 27.12 21.81 11.51
CA TYR A 39 28.06 21.22 10.58
C TYR A 39 27.60 21.46 9.14
N ALA A 40 28.55 21.57 8.22
CA ALA A 40 28.26 21.68 6.80
C ALA A 40 27.70 20.33 6.28
N LEU A 41 26.75 20.40 5.35
CA LEU A 41 26.37 19.25 4.54
C LEU A 41 27.36 19.13 3.37
N ASP A 42 28.38 18.31 3.53
CA ASP A 42 29.45 18.09 2.55
C ASP A 42 30.02 16.67 2.63
N LYS A 43 31.05 16.38 1.84
CA LYS A 43 31.71 15.05 1.81
C LYS A 43 32.25 14.59 3.17
N ASN A 44 32.46 15.50 4.13
CA ASN A 44 32.97 15.17 5.46
C ASN A 44 31.84 14.88 6.46
N THR A 45 30.58 15.13 6.11
CA THR A 45 29.42 14.98 7.01
C THR A 45 29.39 13.59 7.65
N ILE A 46 29.56 12.54 6.87
CA ILE A 46 29.57 11.15 7.35
C ILE A 46 30.71 10.90 8.34
N LYS A 47 31.91 11.41 8.05
CA LYS A 47 33.07 11.32 8.96
C LYS A 47 32.77 12.03 10.29
N VAL A 48 32.19 13.23 10.23
CA VAL A 48 31.79 14.00 11.44
C VAL A 48 30.75 13.20 12.25
N MET A 49 29.78 12.58 11.62
CA MET A 49 28.76 11.77 12.29
C MET A 49 29.41 10.54 12.97
N ARG A 50 30.32 9.86 12.30
CA ARG A 50 31.07 8.72 12.84
C ARG A 50 31.93 9.13 14.05
N ASP A 51 32.75 10.19 13.91
CA ASP A 51 33.65 10.68 14.96
C ASP A 51 32.87 11.11 16.22
N ASN A 52 31.67 11.64 16.06
CA ASN A 52 30.77 12.03 17.15
C ASN A 52 29.84 10.90 17.61
N LYS A 53 30.01 9.66 17.12
CA LYS A 53 29.20 8.47 17.46
C LYS A 53 27.70 8.72 17.30
N ILE A 54 27.30 9.36 16.21
CA ILE A 54 25.90 9.64 15.93
C ILE A 54 25.20 8.33 15.53
N THR A 55 24.11 8.04 16.19
CA THR A 55 23.28 6.85 15.93
C THR A 55 21.98 7.15 15.20
N THR A 56 21.64 8.43 15.12
CA THR A 56 20.32 8.84 14.59
C THR A 56 20.40 10.18 13.88
N LEU A 57 19.83 10.24 12.68
CA LEU A 57 19.59 11.45 11.91
C LEU A 57 18.10 11.78 11.94
N LEU A 58 17.76 13.03 12.24
CA LEU A 58 16.39 13.54 12.17
C LEU A 58 16.30 14.54 11.00
N VAL A 59 15.50 14.20 10.00
CA VAL A 59 15.30 15.06 8.82
C VAL A 59 14.17 16.02 9.10
N SER A 60 14.44 17.33 8.96
CA SER A 60 13.40 18.34 9.16
C SER A 60 12.42 18.40 7.99
N PRO A 61 11.14 18.82 8.19
CA PRO A 61 10.14 18.87 7.11
C PRO A 61 10.61 19.58 5.84
N GLY A 62 11.27 20.74 5.99
CA GLY A 62 11.79 21.49 4.85
C GLY A 62 12.98 20.86 4.12
N ALA A 63 13.63 19.84 4.72
CA ALA A 63 14.77 19.13 4.11
C ALA A 63 14.38 17.77 3.51
N ILE A 64 13.14 17.32 3.65
CA ILE A 64 12.71 15.99 3.22
C ILE A 64 12.94 15.78 1.72
N ASN A 65 12.54 16.72 0.88
CA ASN A 65 12.66 16.58 -0.57
C ASN A 65 14.12 16.55 -1.02
N ASN A 66 14.98 17.44 -0.49
CA ASN A 66 16.41 17.46 -0.78
C ASN A 66 17.07 16.17 -0.30
N PHE A 67 16.72 15.70 0.91
CA PHE A 67 17.23 14.45 1.45
C PHE A 67 16.81 13.23 0.60
N ARG A 68 15.57 13.18 0.12
CA ARG A 68 15.08 12.11 -0.78
C ARG A 68 15.76 12.12 -2.15
N ALA A 69 16.17 13.29 -2.63
CA ALA A 69 16.87 13.42 -3.91
C ALA A 69 18.35 12.98 -3.83
N ASP A 70 18.98 13.08 -2.65
CA ASP A 70 20.39 12.78 -2.42
C ASP A 70 20.60 11.32 -2.01
N LYS A 71 20.61 10.43 -3.01
CA LYS A 71 20.80 8.98 -2.80
C LYS A 71 22.18 8.66 -2.25
N GLU A 72 23.23 9.34 -2.70
CA GLU A 72 24.62 9.08 -2.25
C GLU A 72 24.74 9.32 -0.75
N PHE A 73 24.17 10.40 -0.25
CA PHE A 73 24.14 10.71 1.18
C PHE A 73 23.29 9.73 1.98
N GLN A 74 22.13 9.31 1.46
CA GLN A 74 21.28 8.29 2.10
C GLN A 74 22.03 6.96 2.25
N ASP A 75 22.64 6.48 1.18
CA ASP A 75 23.38 5.22 1.17
C ASP A 75 24.57 5.27 2.14
N ALA A 76 25.29 6.38 2.18
CA ALA A 76 26.41 6.58 3.10
C ALA A 76 25.97 6.57 4.58
N ILE A 77 24.82 7.20 4.92
CA ILE A 77 24.24 7.18 6.27
C ILE A 77 23.81 5.77 6.66
N LEU A 78 23.14 5.06 5.76
CA LEU A 78 22.68 3.69 6.00
C LEU A 78 23.85 2.71 6.16
N ALA A 79 24.94 2.89 5.40
CA ALA A 79 26.17 2.11 5.52
C ALA A 79 26.82 2.25 6.91
N GLU A 80 26.71 3.40 7.55
CA GLU A 80 27.18 3.64 8.93
C GLU A 80 26.21 3.09 10.00
N GLY A 81 25.09 2.50 9.62
CA GLY A 81 24.08 1.99 10.57
C GLY A 81 23.32 3.09 11.30
N ILE A 82 23.33 4.33 10.79
CA ILE A 82 22.65 5.47 11.40
C ILE A 82 21.16 5.39 11.05
N ARG A 83 20.29 5.40 12.05
CA ARG A 83 18.83 5.39 11.88
C ARG A 83 18.33 6.76 11.45
N ILE A 84 17.40 6.78 10.53
CA ILE A 84 16.82 8.01 9.99
C ILE A 84 15.38 8.12 10.49
N TYR A 85 15.00 9.31 10.96
CA TYR A 85 13.63 9.64 11.37
C TYR A 85 13.14 10.86 10.62
N MET A 86 11.88 10.79 10.17
CA MET A 86 11.17 11.89 9.51
C MET A 86 9.83 12.15 10.21
N PRO A 87 9.31 13.39 10.18
CA PRO A 87 7.95 13.67 10.63
C PRO A 87 6.93 13.00 9.70
N THR A 88 5.80 12.56 10.26
CA THR A 88 4.75 11.83 9.54
C THR A 88 3.93 12.71 8.58
N THR A 89 3.96 14.02 8.74
CA THR A 89 3.25 15.00 7.90
C THR A 89 4.17 16.10 7.46
N GLN A 90 3.98 16.63 6.24
CA GLN A 90 4.74 17.77 5.72
C GLN A 90 4.29 19.11 6.34
N GLU A 91 3.06 19.18 6.84
CA GLU A 91 2.55 20.38 7.50
C GLU A 91 2.93 20.40 8.99
N TRP A 92 3.52 21.52 9.42
CA TRP A 92 3.94 21.75 10.79
C TRP A 92 2.73 22.08 11.67
N ASN A 93 2.09 21.08 12.26
CA ASN A 93 1.07 21.27 13.28
C ASN A 93 1.62 20.78 14.63
N THR A 94 1.78 21.69 15.58
CA THR A 94 2.62 21.56 16.79
C THR A 94 2.13 20.53 17.81
N GLU A 95 0.91 20.00 17.71
CA GLU A 95 0.34 19.18 18.78
C GLU A 95 0.33 17.66 18.54
N GLN A 96 0.62 17.18 17.32
CA GLN A 96 0.48 15.73 16.99
C GLN A 96 1.61 15.12 16.15
N GLN A 97 2.76 15.76 16.00
CA GLN A 97 3.83 15.18 15.18
C GLN A 97 4.53 14.03 15.90
N GLN A 98 4.32 12.82 15.42
CA GLN A 98 5.14 11.68 15.77
C GLN A 98 6.29 11.54 14.78
N LEU A 99 7.52 11.43 15.31
CA LEU A 99 8.68 11.06 14.52
C LEU A 99 8.58 9.56 14.22
N LYS A 100 8.58 9.22 12.93
CA LYS A 100 8.60 7.84 12.46
C LYS A 100 10.01 7.50 11.99
N GLU A 101 10.51 6.34 12.37
CA GLU A 101 11.72 5.77 11.78
C GLU A 101 11.47 5.55 10.28
N VAL A 102 12.37 6.09 9.47
CA VAL A 102 12.26 6.02 8.01
C VAL A 102 12.48 4.59 7.56
N SER A 103 11.51 4.05 6.89
CA SER A 103 11.65 2.77 6.20
C SER A 103 12.29 2.99 4.81
N ILE A 104 12.82 1.92 4.22
CA ILE A 104 13.38 1.97 2.86
C ILE A 104 12.31 2.48 1.87
N GLU A 105 11.06 2.18 2.14
CA GLU A 105 9.91 2.61 1.36
C GLU A 105 9.73 4.14 1.35
N ASP A 106 10.09 4.79 2.46
CA ASP A 106 10.01 6.26 2.60
C ASP A 106 11.14 6.99 1.85
N LEU A 107 12.22 6.28 1.50
CA LEU A 107 13.39 6.82 0.80
C LEU A 107 13.31 6.75 -0.73
N LEU A 108 12.30 6.07 -1.27
CA LEU A 108 12.14 5.99 -2.72
C LEU A 108 11.77 7.38 -3.27
N PRO A 109 12.53 7.87 -4.28
CA PRO A 109 12.19 9.11 -4.95
C PRO A 109 10.98 8.85 -5.85
N ARG A 110 9.81 9.24 -5.40
CA ARG A 110 8.58 9.24 -6.20
C ARG A 110 7.83 10.53 -6.00
N ASP A 111 7.32 11.05 -7.10
CA ASP A 111 6.32 12.10 -7.05
C ASP A 111 5.05 11.56 -6.40
N GLU A 112 4.45 12.32 -5.52
CA GLU A 112 3.22 11.93 -4.86
C GLU A 112 2.10 11.86 -5.90
N ILE A 113 1.47 10.68 -6.05
CA ILE A 113 0.35 10.50 -6.97
C ILE A 113 -0.84 11.30 -6.45
N SER A 114 -1.22 12.29 -7.24
CA SER A 114 -2.44 13.06 -7.04
C SER A 114 -3.59 12.33 -7.74
N ILE A 115 -4.66 12.06 -7.02
CA ILE A 115 -5.91 11.51 -7.55
C ILE A 115 -7.06 12.51 -7.33
N ASP A 116 -8.11 12.37 -8.10
CA ASP A 116 -9.33 13.14 -7.94
C ASP A 116 -10.11 12.66 -6.69
N MET A 117 -9.75 13.26 -5.55
CA MET A 117 -10.33 12.91 -4.24
C MET A 117 -11.83 13.21 -4.15
N GLU A 118 -12.32 14.21 -4.89
CA GLU A 118 -13.73 14.61 -4.90
C GLU A 118 -14.58 13.56 -5.62
N SER A 119 -14.14 13.12 -6.80
CA SER A 119 -14.79 12.04 -7.54
C SER A 119 -14.81 10.72 -6.76
N VAL A 120 -13.69 10.37 -6.10
CA VAL A 120 -13.62 9.19 -5.23
C VAL A 120 -14.59 9.32 -4.05
N GLY A 121 -14.63 10.49 -3.41
CA GLY A 121 -15.56 10.76 -2.30
C GLY A 121 -17.01 10.63 -2.73
N SER A 122 -17.38 11.20 -3.86
CA SER A 122 -18.74 11.12 -4.43
C SER A 122 -19.18 9.69 -4.75
N MET A 123 -18.24 8.84 -5.22
CA MET A 123 -18.51 7.44 -5.46
C MET A 123 -18.77 6.66 -4.16
N LEU A 124 -17.99 6.92 -3.10
CA LEU A 124 -17.96 6.06 -1.92
C LEU A 124 -18.88 6.51 -0.78
N HIS A 125 -19.14 7.82 -0.67
CA HIS A 125 -19.94 8.37 0.41
C HIS A 125 -21.35 7.78 0.47
N GLY A 126 -21.74 7.30 1.65
CA GLY A 126 -23.07 6.74 1.89
C GLY A 126 -23.36 5.43 1.13
N LYS A 127 -22.32 4.72 0.64
CA LYS A 127 -22.48 3.44 -0.09
C LYS A 127 -22.11 2.23 0.75
N ARG A 128 -22.70 1.09 0.40
CA ARG A 128 -22.35 -0.21 0.97
C ARG A 128 -21.25 -0.83 0.10
N ILE A 129 -20.10 -1.09 0.70
CA ILE A 129 -18.91 -1.48 -0.03
C ILE A 129 -18.39 -2.81 0.51
N LEU A 130 -18.29 -3.78 -0.40
CA LEU A 130 -17.73 -5.09 -0.10
C LEU A 130 -16.27 -5.14 -0.54
N ILE A 131 -15.39 -5.56 0.38
CA ILE A 131 -13.95 -5.71 0.13
C ILE A 131 -13.57 -7.15 0.45
N THR A 132 -13.08 -7.89 -0.54
CA THR A 132 -12.56 -9.24 -0.34
C THR A 132 -11.03 -9.21 -0.22
N GLY A 133 -10.47 -10.13 0.58
CA GLY A 133 -9.05 -10.05 0.92
C GLY A 133 -8.74 -8.87 1.83
N SER A 134 -9.72 -8.47 2.65
CA SER A 134 -9.71 -7.26 3.49
C SER A 134 -8.59 -7.24 4.52
N ALA A 135 -8.05 -8.38 4.90
CA ALA A 135 -6.93 -8.51 5.83
C ALA A 135 -5.55 -8.62 5.14
N GLY A 136 -5.53 -8.70 3.81
CA GLY A 136 -4.31 -8.65 3.01
C GLY A 136 -3.70 -7.25 2.95
N SER A 137 -2.46 -7.14 2.43
CA SER A 137 -1.74 -5.86 2.37
C SER A 137 -2.48 -4.79 1.57
N ILE A 138 -3.06 -5.14 0.42
CA ILE A 138 -3.86 -4.21 -0.39
C ILE A 138 -5.24 -4.00 0.23
N GLY A 139 -5.94 -5.11 0.58
CA GLY A 139 -7.29 -5.02 1.13
C GLY A 139 -7.36 -4.18 2.41
N SER A 140 -6.42 -4.35 3.34
CA SER A 140 -6.40 -3.59 4.59
C SER A 140 -6.16 -2.09 4.38
N GLU A 141 -5.35 -1.74 3.40
CA GLU A 141 -5.15 -0.33 3.05
C GLU A 141 -6.36 0.24 2.31
N MET A 142 -7.00 -0.54 1.42
CA MET A 142 -8.28 -0.16 0.81
C MET A 142 -9.34 0.13 1.89
N VAL A 143 -9.44 -0.72 2.92
CA VAL A 143 -10.35 -0.49 4.06
C VAL A 143 -10.06 0.88 4.71
N ARG A 144 -8.78 1.18 5.04
CA ARG A 144 -8.39 2.46 5.67
C ARG A 144 -8.72 3.66 4.78
N GLN A 145 -8.46 3.56 3.49
CA GLN A 145 -8.71 4.67 2.57
C GLN A 145 -10.20 4.89 2.34
N ILE A 146 -10.96 3.83 2.09
CA ILE A 146 -12.41 3.91 1.85
C ILE A 146 -13.15 4.42 3.10
N ALA A 147 -12.75 3.99 4.30
CA ALA A 147 -13.37 4.43 5.54
C ALA A 147 -13.34 5.97 5.74
N LYS A 148 -12.32 6.65 5.19
CA LYS A 148 -12.21 8.12 5.25
C LYS A 148 -13.32 8.86 4.49
N TYR A 149 -14.01 8.19 3.57
CA TYR A 149 -15.07 8.77 2.74
C TYR A 149 -16.48 8.52 3.29
N SER A 150 -16.60 8.10 4.54
CA SER A 150 -17.89 7.89 5.22
C SER A 150 -18.85 6.99 4.43
N PRO A 151 -18.47 5.75 4.10
CA PRO A 151 -19.39 4.78 3.51
C PRO A 151 -20.53 4.47 4.49
N ALA A 152 -21.68 4.07 3.98
CA ALA A 152 -22.80 3.65 4.81
C ALA A 152 -22.50 2.34 5.57
N GLU A 153 -21.78 1.44 4.92
CA GLU A 153 -21.40 0.16 5.52
C GLU A 153 -20.21 -0.47 4.76
N LEU A 154 -19.27 -1.05 5.49
CA LEU A 154 -18.17 -1.86 4.95
C LEU A 154 -18.42 -3.33 5.25
N ILE A 155 -18.41 -4.17 4.21
CA ILE A 155 -18.51 -5.63 4.31
C ILE A 155 -17.12 -6.19 3.99
N LEU A 156 -16.40 -6.64 5.02
CA LEU A 156 -14.99 -6.99 4.97
C LEU A 156 -14.84 -8.52 5.03
N ILE A 157 -14.36 -9.13 3.94
CA ILE A 157 -14.27 -10.59 3.81
C ILE A 157 -12.81 -11.00 3.70
N ASP A 158 -12.39 -11.93 4.55
CA ASP A 158 -11.11 -12.63 4.43
C ASP A 158 -11.24 -14.07 4.97
N SER A 159 -10.39 -14.97 4.51
CA SER A 159 -10.31 -16.33 5.02
C SER A 159 -9.36 -16.46 6.23
N ALA A 160 -8.47 -15.49 6.43
CA ALA A 160 -7.48 -15.48 7.50
C ALA A 160 -8.09 -14.83 8.76
N GLU A 161 -8.45 -15.66 9.75
CA GLU A 161 -9.14 -15.19 10.98
C GLU A 161 -8.35 -14.16 11.75
N THR A 162 -7.10 -14.46 12.12
CA THR A 162 -6.28 -13.57 12.96
C THR A 162 -6.02 -12.20 12.32
N PRO A 163 -5.58 -12.09 11.05
CA PRO A 163 -5.47 -10.79 10.40
C PRO A 163 -6.82 -10.07 10.25
N GLN A 164 -7.93 -10.81 10.10
CA GLN A 164 -9.27 -10.23 10.04
C GLN A 164 -9.71 -9.64 11.40
N HIS A 165 -9.31 -10.27 12.49
CA HIS A 165 -9.49 -9.72 13.82
C HIS A 165 -8.76 -8.39 13.99
N ASP A 166 -7.52 -8.27 13.50
CA ASP A 166 -6.75 -7.02 13.51
C ASP A 166 -7.48 -5.90 12.74
N ILE A 167 -8.10 -6.23 11.60
CA ILE A 167 -8.95 -5.27 10.86
C ILE A 167 -10.13 -4.80 11.71
N ARG A 168 -10.80 -5.71 12.42
CA ARG A 168 -11.90 -5.36 13.33
C ARG A 168 -11.46 -4.39 14.42
N LEU A 169 -10.32 -4.66 15.06
CA LEU A 169 -9.76 -3.79 16.08
C LEU A 169 -9.36 -2.41 15.51
N MET A 170 -8.77 -2.41 14.33
CA MET A 170 -8.40 -1.19 13.63
C MET A 170 -9.64 -0.34 13.32
N MET A 171 -10.71 -0.92 12.79
CA MET A 171 -11.97 -0.22 12.52
C MET A 171 -12.58 0.36 13.80
N ALA A 172 -12.68 -0.43 14.85
CA ALA A 172 -13.23 0.04 16.14
C ALA A 172 -12.41 1.21 16.75
N LYS A 173 -11.08 1.22 16.54
CA LYS A 173 -10.21 2.26 17.10
C LYS A 173 -10.13 3.52 16.24
N GLN A 174 -10.01 3.38 14.91
CA GLN A 174 -9.73 4.49 14.01
C GLN A 174 -10.99 5.08 13.33
N PHE A 175 -12.03 4.27 13.18
CA PHE A 175 -13.27 4.62 12.47
C PHE A 175 -14.49 4.12 13.21
N PRO A 176 -14.69 4.54 14.50
CA PRO A 176 -15.75 4.01 15.36
C PRO A 176 -17.18 4.31 14.83
N ASP A 177 -17.32 5.37 14.04
CA ASP A 177 -18.61 5.80 13.48
C ASP A 177 -18.97 5.06 12.18
N ILE A 178 -18.04 4.27 11.61
CA ILE A 178 -18.29 3.53 10.37
C ILE A 178 -18.80 2.14 10.71
N LYS A 179 -20.00 1.81 10.21
CA LYS A 179 -20.54 0.45 10.31
C LYS A 179 -19.68 -0.50 9.47
N ALA A 180 -19.03 -1.48 10.10
CA ALA A 180 -18.16 -2.45 9.45
C ALA A 180 -18.43 -3.87 9.96
N GLU A 181 -18.76 -4.77 9.03
CA GLU A 181 -18.93 -6.19 9.30
C GLU A 181 -17.69 -6.95 8.83
N THR A 182 -16.99 -7.57 9.78
CA THR A 182 -15.82 -8.41 9.50
C THR A 182 -16.23 -9.87 9.46
N ILE A 183 -16.12 -10.47 8.29
CA ILE A 183 -16.61 -11.84 8.02
C ILE A 183 -15.42 -12.74 7.66
N VAL A 184 -15.24 -13.81 8.45
CA VAL A 184 -14.23 -14.84 8.18
C VAL A 184 -14.88 -15.93 7.31
N THR A 185 -14.48 -15.97 6.04
CA THR A 185 -14.95 -16.99 5.09
C THR A 185 -14.11 -17.01 3.82
N THR A 186 -14.14 -18.12 3.10
CA THR A 186 -13.55 -18.22 1.77
C THR A 186 -14.51 -17.71 0.69
N ILE A 187 -13.96 -17.02 -0.31
CA ILE A 187 -14.72 -16.57 -1.50
C ILE A 187 -15.21 -17.76 -2.37
N CYS A 188 -14.68 -18.95 -2.16
CA CYS A 188 -15.07 -20.17 -2.88
C CYS A 188 -16.36 -20.80 -2.37
N SER A 189 -16.88 -20.37 -1.22
CA SER A 189 -18.15 -20.86 -0.69
C SER A 189 -19.32 -20.11 -1.33
N LYS A 190 -19.86 -20.66 -2.45
CA LYS A 190 -20.94 -20.02 -3.21
C LYS A 190 -22.16 -19.69 -2.34
N SER A 191 -22.62 -20.63 -1.52
CA SER A 191 -23.79 -20.43 -0.65
C SER A 191 -23.56 -19.31 0.37
N ARG A 192 -22.35 -19.25 0.95
CA ARG A 192 -21.99 -18.22 1.92
C ARG A 192 -21.86 -16.84 1.25
N MET A 193 -21.21 -16.77 0.08
CA MET A 193 -21.11 -15.53 -0.69
C MET A 193 -22.50 -15.05 -1.12
N GLU A 194 -23.37 -15.94 -1.60
CA GLU A 194 -24.72 -15.58 -1.99
C GLU A 194 -25.53 -15.03 -0.81
N HIS A 195 -25.42 -15.65 0.37
CA HIS A 195 -26.05 -15.14 1.59
C HIS A 195 -25.56 -13.72 1.91
N ILE A 196 -24.26 -13.45 1.81
CA ILE A 196 -23.67 -12.13 2.06
C ILE A 196 -24.21 -11.10 1.06
N PHE A 197 -24.17 -11.39 -0.24
CA PHE A 197 -24.68 -10.47 -1.24
C PHE A 197 -26.18 -10.18 -1.07
N LYS A 198 -26.96 -11.18 -0.74
CA LYS A 198 -28.40 -11.04 -0.46
C LYS A 198 -28.67 -10.20 0.79
N THR A 199 -27.88 -10.37 1.84
CA THR A 199 -28.08 -9.68 3.13
C THR A 199 -27.65 -8.21 3.04
N TYR A 200 -26.47 -7.95 2.48
CA TYR A 200 -25.87 -6.60 2.52
C TYR A 200 -26.12 -5.78 1.25
N LEU A 201 -26.46 -6.41 0.11
CA LEU A 201 -26.71 -5.75 -1.17
C LEU A 201 -25.66 -4.66 -1.49
N PRO A 202 -24.37 -5.01 -1.66
CA PRO A 202 -23.31 -4.03 -1.83
C PRO A 202 -23.51 -3.20 -3.12
N ASP A 203 -23.26 -1.89 -3.02
CA ASP A 203 -23.24 -1.01 -4.19
C ASP A 203 -21.98 -1.20 -5.02
N TYR A 204 -20.82 -1.41 -4.33
CA TYR A 204 -19.51 -1.57 -4.94
C TYR A 204 -18.78 -2.76 -4.34
N VAL A 205 -17.99 -3.44 -5.19
CA VAL A 205 -17.11 -4.53 -4.78
C VAL A 205 -15.68 -4.20 -5.17
N PHE A 206 -14.75 -4.27 -4.20
CA PHE A 206 -13.32 -4.24 -4.43
C PHE A 206 -12.75 -5.63 -4.14
N HIS A 207 -12.29 -6.29 -5.20
CA HIS A 207 -11.86 -7.68 -5.12
C HIS A 207 -10.34 -7.77 -5.06
N ALA A 208 -9.78 -7.89 -3.83
CA ALA A 208 -8.36 -8.06 -3.57
C ALA A 208 -7.97 -9.47 -3.10
N ALA A 209 -8.94 -10.36 -2.87
CA ALA A 209 -8.66 -11.74 -2.47
C ALA A 209 -8.01 -12.52 -3.63
N ALA A 210 -6.78 -13.00 -3.43
CA ALA A 210 -6.10 -13.89 -4.37
C ALA A 210 -4.90 -14.56 -3.71
N TYR A 211 -4.55 -15.77 -4.15
CA TYR A 211 -3.24 -16.34 -3.92
C TYR A 211 -2.25 -15.78 -4.92
N LYS A 212 -1.13 -15.21 -4.42
CA LYS A 212 -0.21 -14.38 -5.21
C LYS A 212 1.23 -14.91 -5.31
N HIS A 213 1.60 -15.87 -4.47
CA HIS A 213 2.97 -16.38 -4.42
C HIS A 213 3.22 -17.37 -5.53
N VAL A 214 4.03 -16.98 -6.52
CA VAL A 214 4.30 -17.79 -7.73
C VAL A 214 4.80 -19.20 -7.37
N PRO A 215 5.88 -19.39 -6.56
CA PRO A 215 6.37 -20.72 -6.24
C PRO A 215 5.33 -21.62 -5.54
N MET A 216 4.52 -21.01 -4.65
CA MET A 216 3.45 -21.76 -3.97
C MET A 216 2.37 -22.21 -4.95
N MET A 217 2.02 -21.38 -5.92
CA MET A 217 0.97 -21.71 -6.89
C MET A 217 1.46 -22.70 -7.97
N GLU A 218 2.73 -22.68 -8.30
CA GLU A 218 3.34 -23.72 -9.15
C GLU A 218 3.20 -25.11 -8.49
N ASN A 219 3.43 -25.18 -7.18
CA ASN A 219 3.30 -26.43 -6.43
C ASN A 219 1.84 -26.80 -6.08
N ASN A 220 0.90 -25.84 -6.18
CA ASN A 220 -0.50 -25.99 -5.81
C ASN A 220 -1.43 -25.38 -6.88
N PRO A 221 -1.38 -25.86 -8.14
CA PRO A 221 -2.13 -25.25 -9.24
C PRO A 221 -3.65 -25.32 -9.05
N CYS A 222 -4.16 -26.39 -8.48
CA CYS A 222 -5.60 -26.54 -8.20
C CYS A 222 -6.10 -25.47 -7.25
N GLU A 223 -5.33 -25.15 -6.21
CA GLU A 223 -5.66 -24.12 -5.24
C GLU A 223 -5.68 -22.72 -5.89
N SER A 224 -4.74 -22.48 -6.82
CA SER A 224 -4.72 -21.23 -7.59
C SER A 224 -5.98 -21.06 -8.44
N ILE A 225 -6.38 -22.12 -9.14
CA ILE A 225 -7.60 -22.13 -9.96
C ILE A 225 -8.86 -22.02 -9.09
N GLN A 226 -8.93 -22.78 -8.01
CA GLN A 226 -10.10 -22.76 -7.13
C GLN A 226 -10.28 -21.39 -6.47
N ASN A 227 -9.22 -20.86 -5.85
CA ASN A 227 -9.33 -19.58 -5.15
C ASN A 227 -9.41 -18.40 -6.12
N ASN A 228 -8.45 -18.29 -7.05
CA ASN A 228 -8.39 -17.12 -7.91
C ASN A 228 -9.48 -17.13 -8.99
N VAL A 229 -9.65 -18.23 -9.73
CA VAL A 229 -10.58 -18.27 -10.87
C VAL A 229 -12.01 -18.54 -10.39
N TYR A 230 -12.23 -19.65 -9.67
CA TYR A 230 -13.57 -20.01 -9.26
C TYR A 230 -14.14 -19.02 -8.23
N GLY A 231 -13.33 -18.57 -7.27
CA GLY A 231 -13.74 -17.54 -6.31
C GLY A 231 -14.11 -16.22 -7.00
N THR A 232 -13.30 -15.74 -7.96
CA THR A 232 -13.62 -14.53 -8.76
C THR A 232 -14.91 -14.73 -9.54
N LYS A 233 -15.09 -15.91 -10.17
CA LYS A 233 -16.31 -16.22 -10.91
C LYS A 233 -17.56 -16.12 -10.02
N ILE A 234 -17.54 -16.73 -8.83
CA ILE A 234 -18.66 -16.66 -7.88
C ILE A 234 -19.00 -15.21 -7.56
N LEU A 235 -18.01 -14.41 -7.20
CA LEU A 235 -18.20 -13.01 -6.82
C LEU A 235 -18.74 -12.16 -7.97
N ALA A 236 -18.23 -12.36 -9.18
CA ALA A 236 -18.64 -11.63 -10.36
C ALA A 236 -20.08 -11.97 -10.78
N ASP A 237 -20.44 -13.28 -10.76
CA ASP A 237 -21.81 -13.73 -11.04
C ASP A 237 -22.81 -13.17 -10.02
N LEU A 238 -22.43 -13.15 -8.73
CA LEU A 238 -23.27 -12.59 -7.67
C LEU A 238 -23.37 -11.07 -7.79
N ALA A 239 -22.31 -10.40 -8.20
CA ALA A 239 -22.34 -8.96 -8.46
C ALA A 239 -23.39 -8.60 -9.53
N VAL A 240 -23.43 -9.35 -10.61
CA VAL A 240 -24.46 -9.18 -11.65
C VAL A 240 -25.85 -9.50 -11.09
N LYS A 241 -26.01 -10.66 -10.43
CA LYS A 241 -27.29 -11.12 -9.88
C LYS A 241 -27.91 -10.14 -8.89
N TYR A 242 -27.10 -9.53 -8.02
CA TYR A 242 -27.56 -8.61 -6.98
C TYR A 242 -27.43 -7.13 -7.36
N GLY A 243 -27.09 -6.83 -8.61
CA GLY A 243 -27.12 -5.50 -9.18
C GLY A 243 -26.06 -4.55 -8.61
N VAL A 244 -24.88 -5.07 -8.28
CA VAL A 244 -23.71 -4.27 -7.91
C VAL A 244 -23.42 -3.28 -9.05
N LYS A 245 -23.19 -2.01 -8.72
CA LYS A 245 -22.95 -0.98 -9.73
C LYS A 245 -21.59 -1.15 -10.39
N LYS A 246 -20.55 -1.39 -9.59
CA LYS A 246 -19.19 -1.56 -10.09
C LYS A 246 -18.42 -2.62 -9.31
N PHE A 247 -17.71 -3.46 -10.05
CA PHE A 247 -16.82 -4.50 -9.53
C PHE A 247 -15.40 -4.17 -9.97
N VAL A 248 -14.55 -3.78 -9.03
CA VAL A 248 -13.15 -3.44 -9.27
C VAL A 248 -12.27 -4.62 -8.88
N MET A 249 -11.64 -5.25 -9.88
CA MET A 249 -10.76 -6.40 -9.69
C MET A 249 -9.30 -5.97 -9.67
N ILE A 250 -8.58 -6.37 -8.63
CA ILE A 250 -7.15 -6.17 -8.53
C ILE A 250 -6.43 -7.32 -9.25
N SER A 251 -5.60 -6.97 -10.24
CA SER A 251 -4.76 -7.88 -10.99
C SER A 251 -3.27 -7.51 -10.88
N THR A 252 -2.44 -8.05 -11.72
CA THR A 252 -0.99 -7.98 -11.63
C THR A 252 -0.34 -7.88 -13.01
N ASP A 253 0.88 -7.35 -13.07
CA ASP A 253 1.77 -7.40 -14.23
C ASP A 253 2.01 -8.83 -14.74
N LYS A 254 1.98 -9.83 -13.85
CA LYS A 254 2.19 -11.24 -14.16
C LYS A 254 1.05 -11.89 -14.94
N ALA A 255 -0.09 -11.19 -15.09
CA ALA A 255 -1.18 -11.58 -15.97
C ALA A 255 -0.94 -11.19 -17.45
N VAL A 256 0.12 -10.42 -17.73
CA VAL A 256 0.54 -10.06 -19.10
C VAL A 256 1.43 -11.18 -19.65
N ASN A 257 1.00 -11.83 -20.74
CA ASN A 257 1.72 -12.97 -21.34
C ASN A 257 2.20 -13.96 -20.23
N PRO A 258 1.29 -14.54 -19.46
CA PRO A 258 1.65 -15.25 -18.25
C PRO A 258 2.49 -16.50 -18.53
N THR A 259 3.56 -16.68 -17.79
CA THR A 259 4.49 -17.81 -17.86
C THR A 259 4.45 -18.70 -16.61
N ASN A 260 3.50 -18.46 -15.73
CA ASN A 260 3.34 -19.19 -14.46
C ASN A 260 1.86 -19.33 -14.09
N VAL A 261 1.57 -20.34 -13.27
CA VAL A 261 0.19 -20.70 -12.85
C VAL A 261 -0.56 -19.54 -12.22
N MET A 262 0.10 -18.79 -11.32
CA MET A 262 -0.52 -17.64 -10.67
C MET A 262 -0.91 -16.55 -11.68
N GLY A 263 0.00 -16.19 -12.58
CA GLY A 263 -0.27 -15.23 -13.64
C GLY A 263 -1.38 -15.70 -14.59
N CYS A 264 -1.36 -16.99 -15.00
CA CYS A 264 -2.43 -17.60 -15.79
C CYS A 264 -3.79 -17.51 -15.08
N SER A 265 -3.85 -17.84 -13.80
CA SER A 265 -5.10 -17.76 -13.03
C SER A 265 -5.67 -16.34 -13.00
N LYS A 266 -4.82 -15.33 -12.80
CA LYS A 266 -5.25 -13.92 -12.83
C LYS A 266 -5.69 -13.48 -14.23
N ARG A 267 -5.00 -13.93 -15.29
CA ARG A 267 -5.41 -13.66 -16.67
C ARG A 267 -6.77 -14.26 -17.02
N ILE A 268 -7.06 -15.47 -16.55
CA ILE A 268 -8.38 -16.09 -16.71
C ILE A 268 -9.46 -15.25 -16.01
N CYS A 269 -9.18 -14.77 -14.80
CA CYS A 269 -10.11 -13.86 -14.09
C CYS A 269 -10.40 -12.60 -14.89
N GLU A 270 -9.37 -11.95 -15.46
CA GLU A 270 -9.53 -10.77 -16.30
C GLU A 270 -10.42 -11.04 -17.51
N ILE A 271 -10.14 -12.13 -18.24
CA ILE A 271 -10.95 -12.55 -19.41
C ILE A 271 -12.40 -12.78 -18.99
N TYR A 272 -12.61 -13.44 -17.84
CA TYR A 272 -13.96 -13.74 -17.35
C TYR A 272 -14.76 -12.46 -17.06
N VAL A 273 -14.20 -11.53 -16.28
CA VAL A 273 -14.93 -10.29 -15.92
C VAL A 273 -15.14 -9.38 -17.13
N GLN A 274 -14.18 -9.32 -18.06
CA GLN A 274 -14.35 -8.59 -19.32
C GLN A 274 -15.45 -9.23 -20.19
N SER A 275 -15.51 -10.56 -20.26
CA SER A 275 -16.55 -11.25 -21.00
C SER A 275 -17.94 -11.03 -20.40
N LEU A 276 -18.06 -10.99 -19.06
CA LEU A 276 -19.31 -10.61 -18.39
C LEU A 276 -19.72 -9.19 -18.71
N ASN A 277 -18.77 -8.25 -18.64
CA ASN A 277 -19.06 -6.84 -18.97
C ASN A 277 -19.60 -6.72 -20.39
N LYS A 278 -18.92 -7.33 -21.35
CA LYS A 278 -19.31 -7.34 -22.75
C LYS A 278 -20.69 -7.97 -22.95
N ALA A 279 -20.97 -9.10 -22.31
CA ALA A 279 -22.26 -9.76 -22.39
C ALA A 279 -23.41 -8.92 -21.82
N ILE A 280 -23.14 -8.10 -20.80
CA ILE A 280 -24.10 -7.14 -20.26
C ILE A 280 -24.32 -5.99 -21.25
N GLU A 281 -23.26 -5.42 -21.83
CA GLU A 281 -23.34 -4.35 -22.82
C GLU A 281 -24.11 -4.77 -24.10
N GLU A 282 -23.90 -6.00 -24.53
CA GLU A 282 -24.60 -6.59 -25.69
C GLU A 282 -26.02 -7.07 -25.37
N GLY A 283 -26.47 -6.94 -24.10
CA GLY A 283 -27.80 -7.39 -23.67
C GLY A 283 -28.00 -8.90 -23.61
N ILE A 284 -26.92 -9.71 -23.71
CA ILE A 284 -26.94 -11.18 -23.59
C ILE A 284 -27.24 -11.59 -22.16
N ILE A 285 -26.68 -10.85 -21.20
CA ILE A 285 -26.92 -11.01 -19.77
C ILE A 285 -27.63 -9.77 -19.24
N ASN A 286 -28.76 -9.98 -18.58
CA ASN A 286 -29.48 -8.90 -17.90
C ASN A 286 -28.69 -8.46 -16.65
N GLY A 287 -28.14 -7.27 -16.67
CA GLY A 287 -27.34 -6.72 -15.59
C GLY A 287 -26.96 -5.27 -15.85
N LYS A 288 -26.37 -4.64 -14.83
CA LYS A 288 -25.87 -3.26 -14.91
C LYS A 288 -24.47 -3.10 -14.33
N THR A 289 -23.87 -4.19 -13.89
CA THR A 289 -22.56 -4.18 -13.22
C THR A 289 -21.47 -3.84 -14.22
N GLN A 290 -20.70 -2.79 -13.91
CA GLN A 290 -19.49 -2.42 -14.65
C GLN A 290 -18.29 -3.13 -14.03
N PHE A 291 -17.53 -3.86 -14.84
CA PHE A 291 -16.34 -4.56 -14.41
C PHE A 291 -15.09 -3.78 -14.80
N VAL A 292 -14.30 -3.38 -13.81
CA VAL A 292 -13.05 -2.65 -13.99
C VAL A 292 -11.91 -3.50 -13.44
N THR A 293 -10.83 -3.62 -14.20
CA THR A 293 -9.63 -4.34 -13.79
C THR A 293 -8.46 -3.38 -13.63
N THR A 294 -7.65 -3.58 -12.61
CA THR A 294 -6.41 -2.81 -12.40
C THR A 294 -5.20 -3.74 -12.39
N ARG A 295 -4.14 -3.34 -13.09
CA ARG A 295 -2.85 -4.04 -13.13
C ARG A 295 -1.75 -3.17 -12.58
N PHE A 296 -0.97 -3.72 -11.65
CA PHE A 296 0.26 -3.13 -11.16
C PHE A 296 1.27 -4.23 -10.78
N GLY A 297 2.53 -3.85 -10.65
CA GLY A 297 3.63 -4.75 -10.31
C GLY A 297 3.75 -5.00 -8.82
N ASN A 298 5.00 -5.02 -8.32
CA ASN A 298 5.23 -5.30 -6.91
C ASN A 298 4.87 -4.08 -6.05
N VAL A 299 4.31 -4.34 -4.87
CA VAL A 299 4.08 -3.32 -3.85
C VAL A 299 5.04 -3.51 -2.69
N LEU A 300 5.66 -2.42 -2.26
CA LEU A 300 6.64 -2.42 -1.19
C LEU A 300 6.00 -2.73 0.17
N GLY A 301 6.72 -3.49 0.98
CA GLY A 301 6.26 -3.82 2.32
C GLY A 301 5.09 -4.81 2.38
N SER A 302 4.66 -5.39 1.25
CA SER A 302 3.59 -6.39 1.27
C SER A 302 4.06 -7.70 1.90
N ASN A 303 3.14 -8.36 2.62
CA ASN A 303 3.42 -9.62 3.30
C ASN A 303 4.01 -10.67 2.35
N GLY A 304 5.11 -11.32 2.79
CA GLY A 304 5.82 -12.34 2.01
C GLY A 304 6.53 -11.83 0.75
N SER A 305 6.71 -10.51 0.59
CA SER A 305 7.48 -9.94 -0.52
C SER A 305 8.99 -9.99 -0.26
N VAL A 306 9.78 -9.67 -1.29
CA VAL A 306 11.24 -9.74 -1.25
C VAL A 306 11.86 -8.82 -0.19
N ILE A 307 11.32 -7.63 0.04
CA ILE A 307 11.88 -6.66 1.00
C ILE A 307 11.85 -7.17 2.44
N PRO A 308 10.73 -7.66 3.00
CA PRO A 308 10.74 -8.33 4.31
C PRO A 308 11.72 -9.51 4.40
N LEU A 309 11.86 -10.28 3.33
CA LEU A 309 12.83 -11.38 3.27
C LEU A 309 14.26 -10.85 3.39
N PHE A 310 14.63 -9.86 2.60
CA PHE A 310 15.96 -9.24 2.63
C PHE A 310 16.26 -8.62 3.99
N LYS A 311 15.32 -7.87 4.56
CA LYS A 311 15.45 -7.32 5.94
C LYS A 311 15.75 -8.43 6.97
N LYS A 312 15.06 -9.58 6.86
CA LYS A 312 15.28 -10.73 7.75
C LYS A 312 16.67 -11.34 7.56
N GLN A 313 17.11 -11.51 6.31
CA GLN A 313 18.43 -12.05 5.97
C GLN A 313 19.55 -11.11 6.46
N ILE A 314 19.43 -9.81 6.22
CA ILE A 314 20.40 -8.81 6.69
C ILE A 314 20.48 -8.83 8.22
N LYS A 315 19.34 -8.86 8.92
CA LYS A 315 19.29 -8.93 10.39
C LYS A 315 19.95 -10.20 10.94
N ALA A 316 19.90 -11.28 10.17
CA ALA A 316 20.56 -12.55 10.51
C ALA A 316 22.06 -12.61 10.16
N GLY A 317 22.65 -11.52 9.63
CA GLY A 317 24.07 -11.44 9.25
C GLY A 317 24.35 -11.78 7.77
N GLY A 318 23.30 -11.93 6.94
CA GLY A 318 23.44 -12.28 5.52
C GLY A 318 23.72 -13.76 5.25
N PRO A 319 24.03 -14.15 4.01
CA PRO A 319 23.94 -13.32 2.79
C PRO A 319 22.50 -13.02 2.35
N VAL A 320 22.32 -11.98 1.54
CA VAL A 320 21.07 -11.72 0.84
C VAL A 320 20.97 -12.61 -0.40
N THR A 321 19.86 -13.30 -0.57
CA THR A 321 19.64 -14.23 -1.68
C THR A 321 19.04 -13.50 -2.89
N VAL A 322 19.80 -13.36 -3.96
CA VAL A 322 19.36 -12.83 -5.25
C VAL A 322 19.19 -14.00 -6.22
N THR A 323 18.00 -14.18 -6.78
CA THR A 323 17.69 -15.30 -7.68
C THR A 323 18.47 -15.19 -9.00
N ASP A 324 18.47 -14.00 -9.62
CA ASP A 324 19.20 -13.68 -10.82
C ASP A 324 19.48 -12.18 -10.85
N PRO A 325 20.73 -11.74 -11.08
CA PRO A 325 21.10 -10.32 -11.09
C PRO A 325 20.48 -9.52 -12.24
N ARG A 326 19.95 -10.19 -13.28
CA ARG A 326 19.28 -9.56 -14.43
C ARG A 326 17.81 -9.27 -14.19
N ILE A 327 17.25 -9.71 -13.06
CA ILE A 327 15.83 -9.52 -12.78
C ILE A 327 15.56 -8.03 -12.49
N ILE A 328 14.70 -7.46 -13.32
CA ILE A 328 14.18 -6.10 -13.16
C ILE A 328 12.84 -6.16 -12.42
N ARG A 329 12.64 -5.27 -11.47
CA ARG A 329 11.41 -5.12 -10.71
C ARG A 329 10.93 -3.68 -10.71
N TYR A 330 9.62 -3.52 -10.77
CA TYR A 330 8.95 -2.25 -10.54
C TYR A 330 8.30 -2.29 -9.16
N PHE A 331 8.41 -1.20 -8.42
CA PHE A 331 7.84 -1.11 -7.09
C PHE A 331 6.97 0.13 -6.94
N MET A 332 5.87 -0.03 -6.20
CA MET A 332 4.93 1.02 -5.84
C MET A 332 4.62 0.93 -4.35
N LEU A 333 4.29 2.04 -3.70
CA LEU A 333 3.82 2.00 -2.32
C LEU A 333 2.40 1.43 -2.25
N ILE A 334 2.08 0.69 -1.18
CA ILE A 334 0.73 0.15 -0.99
C ILE A 334 -0.33 1.25 -0.99
N PRO A 335 -0.17 2.37 -0.24
CA PRO A 335 -1.14 3.47 -0.27
C PRO A 335 -1.34 4.08 -1.66
N GLU A 336 -0.27 4.19 -2.44
CA GLU A 336 -0.28 4.71 -3.81
C GLU A 336 -1.08 3.80 -4.73
N ALA A 337 -0.79 2.48 -4.71
CA ALA A 337 -1.55 1.50 -5.47
C ALA A 337 -3.05 1.55 -5.14
N CYS A 338 -3.41 1.67 -3.86
CA CYS A 338 -4.80 1.75 -3.43
C CYS A 338 -5.49 3.04 -3.91
N LYS A 339 -4.81 4.19 -3.87
CA LYS A 339 -5.33 5.44 -4.46
C LYS A 339 -5.68 5.26 -5.94
N LEU A 340 -4.77 4.67 -6.72
CA LEU A 340 -4.99 4.41 -8.15
C LEU A 340 -6.11 3.40 -8.41
N VAL A 341 -6.27 2.39 -7.55
CA VAL A 341 -7.42 1.46 -7.63
C VAL A 341 -8.75 2.19 -7.40
N LEU A 342 -8.80 3.11 -6.44
CA LEU A 342 -9.99 3.94 -6.19
C LEU A 342 -10.28 4.84 -7.39
N GLU A 343 -9.27 5.49 -7.94
CA GLU A 343 -9.42 6.35 -9.12
C GLU A 343 -9.88 5.56 -10.36
N ALA A 344 -9.29 4.38 -10.61
CA ALA A 344 -9.76 3.49 -11.67
C ALA A 344 -11.24 3.08 -11.45
N GLY A 345 -11.63 2.85 -10.19
CA GLY A 345 -13.02 2.61 -9.83
C GLY A 345 -13.95 3.77 -10.19
N THR A 346 -13.51 5.03 -10.09
CA THR A 346 -14.32 6.20 -10.48
C THR A 346 -14.35 6.41 -11.99
N LYS A 347 -13.20 6.32 -12.65
CA LYS A 347 -13.04 6.63 -14.07
C LYS A 347 -13.51 5.53 -15.02
N GLY A 348 -13.43 4.26 -14.58
CA GLY A 348 -13.81 3.12 -15.43
C GLY A 348 -15.31 3.10 -15.73
N ASN A 349 -15.66 2.77 -16.95
CA ASN A 349 -17.04 2.64 -17.43
C ASN A 349 -17.46 1.17 -17.63
N GLY A 350 -16.51 0.26 -17.50
CA GLY A 350 -16.70 -1.19 -17.64
C GLY A 350 -15.92 -1.77 -18.83
N GLY A 351 -15.34 -2.95 -18.62
CA GLY A 351 -14.53 -3.67 -19.61
C GLY A 351 -13.05 -3.26 -19.68
N GLU A 352 -12.66 -2.13 -19.05
CA GLU A 352 -11.29 -1.63 -19.12
C GLU A 352 -10.34 -2.38 -18.20
N ILE A 353 -9.07 -2.38 -18.62
CA ILE A 353 -7.94 -2.77 -17.78
C ILE A 353 -7.04 -1.54 -17.61
N PHE A 354 -7.02 -0.96 -16.43
CA PHE A 354 -6.12 0.12 -16.06
C PHE A 354 -4.74 -0.43 -15.70
N VAL A 355 -3.72 -0.02 -16.44
CA VAL A 355 -2.32 -0.37 -16.16
C VAL A 355 -1.67 0.83 -15.50
N PHE A 356 -1.12 0.62 -14.29
CA PHE A 356 -0.53 1.72 -13.54
C PHE A 356 0.92 1.94 -13.95
N ASP A 357 1.30 3.21 -14.09
CA ASP A 357 2.69 3.59 -14.26
C ASP A 357 3.47 3.28 -12.96
N MET A 358 4.42 2.38 -13.07
CA MET A 358 5.22 1.92 -11.94
C MET A 358 6.49 2.77 -11.72
N GLY A 359 6.71 3.79 -12.55
CA GLY A 359 7.92 4.61 -12.51
C GLY A 359 9.17 3.88 -13.01
N LYS A 360 10.32 4.22 -12.44
CA LYS A 360 11.61 3.64 -12.86
C LYS A 360 11.79 2.22 -12.32
N PRO A 361 12.39 1.30 -13.12
CA PRO A 361 12.72 -0.03 -12.67
C PRO A 361 13.89 -0.03 -11.67
N VAL A 362 13.93 -1.07 -10.83
CA VAL A 362 15.01 -1.35 -9.89
C VAL A 362 15.62 -2.70 -10.24
#